data_2241267ecc6a12cc9212b031488f2080
#
_entry.id   2241267ecc6a12cc9212b031488f2080
#
_cell.length_a   1.000
_cell.length_b   1.000
_cell.length_c   1.000
_cell.angle_alpha   90.00
_cell.angle_beta   90.00
_cell.angle_gamma   90.00
#
_symmetry.space_group_name_H-M   'P 1'
#
loop_
_entity.id
_entity.type
_entity.pdbx_description
1 polymer ?
#
loop_
_entity_poly.entity_id
_entity_poly.type
_entity_poly.pdbx_seq_one_letter_code
_entity_poly.pdbx_strand_id
1 'polypeptide(L)'
;AVYSNPAGLAFMEDGFHLSFNGQSAFQTRTITSTFAPFAGFGGNATKVYKGEASAPFVPSVFAVYKKGDWAFSGSFAVTGGGGKATFNEGLGSFESQVSVIPMAMKAAGAGLVNGGLLPENPFANTDRYSVDSYMRGKQMIFGVQLGATYKITDYLSVFGGLRMNYVSNGYEGHIRDIQANIGDKMVNLNQTFAAYADQFNKLAAAAEVAGQPEAAKKYAAATAMATDYAGQTQDKYLDCDQTGWGVTPIIGADFKMGKWNVGVKYEFNTKLNVENKTRVDDTKLFAPGVNTPHDIPSLLTVGVSYEILPVLRASVGYHHFFDTHAKMADATNLITGERTGKQHFIDKGTNEYLAGIEWDVCKWAQISAGMQRTKYGVEDSYQSDMSFAVS
;
A
#
# COMPACT_ATOMS: atom_id res chain seq x y z
N ALA A 1 6.58 12.83 24.16
CA ALA A 1 7.33 14.07 23.86
C ALA A 1 8.43 13.81 22.82
N VAL A 2 9.37 12.87 23.01
CA VAL A 2 10.56 12.65 22.14
C VAL A 2 10.21 12.59 20.65
N TYR A 3 9.10 11.96 20.28
CA TYR A 3 8.67 11.82 18.89
C TYR A 3 7.80 13.01 18.43
N SER A 4 6.78 13.36 19.22
CA SER A 4 5.74 14.33 18.79
C SER A 4 6.17 15.78 18.98
N ASN A 5 6.80 16.11 20.11
CA ASN A 5 7.24 17.46 20.47
C ASN A 5 8.59 17.40 21.20
N PRO A 6 9.70 17.12 20.50
CA PRO A 6 11.00 16.98 21.17
C PRO A 6 11.53 18.28 21.77
N ALA A 7 11.10 19.45 21.30
CA ALA A 7 11.48 20.73 21.91
C ALA A 7 10.92 20.87 23.34
N GLY A 8 9.76 20.31 23.63
CA GLY A 8 9.14 20.30 24.97
C GLY A 8 9.96 19.54 26.05
N LEU A 9 10.96 18.75 25.65
CA LEU A 9 11.86 18.06 26.59
C LEU A 9 12.68 18.99 27.45
N ALA A 10 12.86 20.25 27.03
CA ALA A 10 13.54 21.28 27.82
C ALA A 10 12.87 21.57 29.17
N PHE A 11 11.58 21.31 29.28
CA PHE A 11 10.76 21.60 30.48
C PHE A 11 10.54 20.38 31.37
N MET A 12 11.25 19.28 31.10
CA MET A 12 11.28 18.08 31.98
C MET A 12 12.19 18.35 33.19
N GLU A 13 12.07 17.52 34.20
CA GLU A 13 12.99 17.49 35.35
C GLU A 13 14.37 16.97 34.89
N ASP A 14 15.44 17.44 35.58
CA ASP A 14 16.78 16.95 35.33
C ASP A 14 16.89 15.47 35.69
N GLY A 15 17.60 14.70 34.85
CA GLY A 15 17.82 13.28 35.06
C GLY A 15 17.73 12.46 33.79
N PHE A 16 17.76 11.15 33.99
CA PHE A 16 17.57 10.18 32.94
C PHE A 16 16.13 9.67 32.94
N HIS A 17 15.47 9.75 31.80
CA HIS A 17 14.09 9.28 31.59
C HIS A 17 14.08 8.21 30.52
N LEU A 18 13.40 7.10 30.79
CA LEU A 18 13.23 5.99 29.86
C LEU A 18 11.75 5.60 29.81
N SER A 19 11.25 5.44 28.58
CA SER A 19 9.88 4.93 28.33
C SER A 19 9.94 3.82 27.31
N PHE A 20 9.28 2.72 27.65
CA PHE A 20 9.03 1.60 26.74
C PHE A 20 7.53 1.46 26.53
N ASN A 21 7.10 1.41 25.29
CA ASN A 21 5.69 1.28 24.93
C ASN A 21 5.50 0.14 23.94
N GLY A 22 4.37 -0.51 24.02
CA GLY A 22 3.92 -1.53 23.07
C GLY A 22 2.49 -1.23 22.65
N GLN A 23 2.23 -1.38 21.37
CA GLN A 23 0.91 -1.24 20.80
C GLN A 23 0.57 -2.51 20.00
N SER A 24 -0.68 -2.95 20.07
CA SER A 24 -1.23 -3.97 19.18
C SER A 24 -2.24 -3.32 18.25
N ALA A 25 -2.18 -3.63 16.96
CA ALA A 25 -3.11 -3.13 15.98
C ALA A 25 -3.70 -4.28 15.15
N PHE A 26 -5.01 -4.33 15.08
CA PHE A 26 -5.77 -5.28 14.27
C PHE A 26 -6.78 -4.51 13.45
N GLN A 27 -6.79 -4.73 12.15
CA GLN A 27 -7.64 -3.99 11.23
C GLN A 27 -8.17 -4.91 10.14
N THR A 28 -9.45 -4.77 9.81
CA THR A 28 -10.03 -5.35 8.59
C THR A 28 -10.10 -4.26 7.54
N ARG A 29 -9.59 -4.55 6.35
CA ARG A 29 -9.70 -3.68 5.17
C ARG A 29 -10.72 -4.26 4.22
N THR A 30 -11.77 -3.51 3.92
CA THR A 30 -12.79 -3.90 2.95
C THR A 30 -12.62 -3.07 1.70
N ILE A 31 -12.39 -3.74 0.56
CA ILE A 31 -12.26 -3.09 -0.74
C ILE A 31 -13.47 -3.50 -1.56
N THR A 32 -14.28 -2.54 -1.95
CA THR A 32 -15.41 -2.76 -2.86
C THR A 32 -14.98 -2.33 -4.25
N SER A 33 -15.02 -3.26 -5.19
CA SER A 33 -14.65 -3.03 -6.59
C SER A 33 -15.86 -3.25 -7.49
N THR A 34 -16.15 -2.28 -8.35
CA THR A 34 -17.22 -2.37 -9.35
C THR A 34 -16.60 -2.39 -10.74
N PHE A 35 -16.84 -3.48 -11.46
CA PHE A 35 -16.37 -3.66 -12.84
C PHE A 35 -17.39 -4.51 -13.60
N ALA A 36 -17.92 -4.00 -14.71
CA ALA A 36 -19.01 -4.67 -15.43
C ALA A 36 -18.73 -6.16 -15.75
N PRO A 37 -17.51 -6.57 -16.19
CA PRO A 37 -17.21 -7.97 -16.44
C PRO A 37 -17.29 -8.90 -15.20
N PHE A 38 -17.24 -8.38 -13.97
CA PHE A 38 -17.48 -9.22 -12.77
C PHE A 38 -18.86 -9.85 -12.75
N ALA A 39 -19.82 -9.19 -13.37
CA ALA A 39 -21.18 -9.71 -13.47
C ALA A 39 -21.23 -11.04 -14.24
N GLY A 40 -20.25 -11.32 -15.10
CA GLY A 40 -20.39 -12.40 -16.06
C GLY A 40 -21.72 -12.23 -16.79
N PHE A 41 -22.41 -13.31 -17.05
CA PHE A 41 -23.76 -13.30 -17.62
C PHE A 41 -24.79 -13.57 -16.54
N GLY A 42 -25.08 -12.55 -15.71
CA GLY A 42 -26.12 -12.59 -14.68
C GLY A 42 -25.62 -12.59 -13.23
N GLY A 43 -24.32 -12.35 -13.01
CA GLY A 43 -23.75 -12.16 -11.68
C GLY A 43 -23.82 -10.71 -11.17
N ASN A 44 -23.00 -10.39 -10.18
CA ASN A 44 -22.90 -9.05 -9.60
C ASN A 44 -21.65 -8.33 -10.10
N ALA A 45 -21.83 -7.15 -10.68
CA ALA A 45 -20.73 -6.29 -11.12
C ALA A 45 -19.90 -5.69 -9.96
N THR A 46 -20.43 -5.75 -8.75
CA THR A 46 -19.76 -5.25 -7.55
C THR A 46 -19.36 -6.40 -6.64
N LYS A 47 -18.08 -6.49 -6.32
CA LYS A 47 -17.50 -7.51 -5.42
C LYS A 47 -16.78 -6.86 -4.25
N VAL A 48 -16.75 -7.57 -3.13
CA VAL A 48 -16.14 -7.12 -1.88
C VAL A 48 -14.99 -8.05 -1.53
N TYR A 49 -13.80 -7.49 -1.37
CA TYR A 49 -12.58 -8.19 -0.98
C TYR A 49 -12.22 -7.78 0.44
N LYS A 50 -12.05 -8.76 1.32
CA LYS A 50 -11.69 -8.52 2.72
C LYS A 50 -10.23 -8.86 2.95
N GLY A 51 -9.50 -7.89 3.47
CA GLY A 51 -8.11 -8.04 3.89
C GLY A 51 -7.99 -7.92 5.40
N GLU A 52 -7.21 -8.81 6.00
CA GLU A 52 -6.87 -8.75 7.41
C GLU A 52 -5.49 -8.14 7.56
N ALA A 53 -5.39 -7.05 8.30
CA ALA A 53 -4.13 -6.42 8.66
C ALA A 53 -3.89 -6.57 10.16
N SER A 54 -2.73 -7.08 10.54
CA SER A 54 -2.36 -7.27 11.93
C SER A 54 -0.92 -6.83 12.19
N ALA A 55 -0.73 -6.14 13.30
CA ALA A 55 0.55 -5.86 13.92
C ALA A 55 0.42 -6.21 15.41
N PRO A 56 0.68 -7.47 15.79
CA PRO A 56 0.44 -7.95 17.15
C PRO A 56 1.24 -7.21 18.21
N PHE A 57 2.42 -6.72 17.85
CA PHE A 57 3.26 -5.93 18.72
C PHE A 57 4.08 -4.91 17.93
N VAL A 58 3.86 -3.63 18.25
CA VAL A 58 4.59 -2.48 17.67
C VAL A 58 5.34 -1.82 18.83
N PRO A 59 6.64 -2.10 19.00
CA PRO A 59 7.43 -1.53 20.09
C PRO A 59 7.84 -0.09 19.80
N SER A 60 7.95 0.70 20.86
CA SER A 60 8.67 1.96 20.81
C SER A 60 9.44 2.20 22.12
N VAL A 61 10.61 2.78 21.98
CA VAL A 61 11.52 3.09 23.09
C VAL A 61 11.93 4.56 22.99
N PHE A 62 11.86 5.27 24.09
CA PHE A 62 12.24 6.67 24.17
C PHE A 62 13.16 6.87 25.37
N ALA A 63 14.30 7.53 25.15
CA ALA A 63 15.26 7.87 26.19
C ALA A 63 15.55 9.37 26.14
N VAL A 64 15.66 10.00 27.30
CA VAL A 64 16.02 11.41 27.45
C VAL A 64 17.01 11.55 28.58
N TYR A 65 18.08 12.29 28.36
CA TYR A 65 18.97 12.78 29.40
C TYR A 65 18.87 14.32 29.47
N LYS A 66 18.31 14.83 30.55
CA LYS A 66 18.07 16.24 30.79
C LYS A 66 19.04 16.74 31.86
N LYS A 67 19.74 17.85 31.57
CA LYS A 67 20.62 18.53 32.51
C LYS A 67 20.71 20.03 32.24
N GLY A 68 20.26 20.82 33.20
CA GLY A 68 20.23 22.30 33.05
C GLY A 68 19.38 22.71 31.86
N ASP A 69 19.93 23.46 30.92
CA ASP A 69 19.20 23.94 29.73
C ASP A 69 19.22 22.96 28.56
N TRP A 70 19.95 21.84 28.67
CA TRP A 70 20.06 20.84 27.60
C TRP A 70 19.27 19.57 27.88
N ALA A 71 18.63 19.02 26.85
CA ALA A 71 18.11 17.68 26.85
C ALA A 71 18.58 16.95 25.59
N PHE A 72 19.18 15.78 25.77
CA PHE A 72 19.55 14.87 24.68
C PHE A 72 18.54 13.73 24.63
N SER A 73 18.05 13.42 23.44
CA SER A 73 17.02 12.40 23.29
C SER A 73 17.34 11.40 22.20
N GLY A 74 16.89 10.16 22.42
CA GLY A 74 16.93 9.10 21.44
C GLY A 74 15.62 8.34 21.42
N SER A 75 15.21 7.83 20.27
CA SER A 75 14.07 6.94 20.15
C SER A 75 14.24 5.89 19.08
N PHE A 76 13.56 4.77 19.29
CA PHE A 76 13.26 3.78 18.29
C PHE A 76 11.74 3.60 18.21
N ALA A 77 11.18 3.66 17.01
CA ALA A 77 9.75 3.42 16.81
C ALA A 77 9.48 2.91 15.37
N VAL A 78 8.33 2.28 15.20
CA VAL A 78 7.76 2.10 13.86
C VAL A 78 7.10 3.42 13.48
N THR A 79 7.69 4.13 12.51
CA THR A 79 7.31 5.50 12.14
C THR A 79 6.32 5.57 10.99
N GLY A 80 6.06 4.44 10.33
CA GLY A 80 5.12 4.37 9.23
C GLY A 80 4.94 2.96 8.68
N GLY A 81 4.08 2.88 7.69
CA GLY A 81 3.69 1.63 7.06
C GLY A 81 2.33 1.11 7.55
N GLY A 82 1.68 0.28 6.73
CA GLY A 82 0.35 -0.28 7.00
C GLY A 82 0.36 -1.62 7.72
N GLY A 83 1.51 -2.06 8.25
CA GLY A 83 1.64 -3.41 8.80
C GLY A 83 1.61 -4.48 7.72
N LYS A 84 1.07 -5.66 8.05
CA LYS A 84 0.88 -6.78 7.13
C LYS A 84 -0.60 -6.93 6.82
N ALA A 85 -0.98 -6.82 5.55
CA ALA A 85 -2.34 -7.07 5.09
C ALA A 85 -2.40 -8.33 4.21
N THR A 86 -3.37 -9.20 4.45
CA THR A 86 -3.55 -10.46 3.71
C THR A 86 -4.96 -10.50 3.13
N PHE A 87 -5.05 -10.71 1.82
CA PHE A 87 -6.29 -10.87 1.07
C PHE A 87 -6.31 -12.30 0.51
N ASN A 88 -7.05 -13.19 1.18
CA ASN A 88 -7.09 -14.61 0.83
C ASN A 88 -7.85 -14.90 -0.47
N GLU A 89 -8.70 -13.99 -0.91
CA GLU A 89 -9.46 -14.07 -2.16
C GLU A 89 -8.90 -13.11 -3.22
N GLY A 90 -7.66 -12.63 -3.03
CA GLY A 90 -7.01 -11.66 -3.92
C GLY A 90 -7.64 -10.27 -3.87
N LEU A 91 -7.57 -9.58 -4.97
CA LEU A 91 -8.03 -8.20 -5.14
C LEU A 91 -8.83 -8.04 -6.43
N GLY A 92 -9.72 -7.04 -6.47
CA GLY A 92 -10.46 -6.71 -7.67
C GLY A 92 -9.58 -6.35 -8.87
N SER A 93 -8.39 -5.78 -8.64
CA SER A 93 -7.40 -5.54 -9.69
C SER A 93 -6.83 -6.82 -10.31
N PHE A 94 -6.78 -7.93 -9.59
CA PHE A 94 -6.37 -9.23 -10.11
C PHE A 94 -7.52 -9.88 -10.87
N GLU A 95 -8.69 -9.92 -10.25
CA GLU A 95 -9.87 -10.54 -10.81
C GLU A 95 -10.39 -9.82 -12.07
N SER A 96 -10.20 -8.50 -12.18
CA SER A 96 -10.60 -7.73 -13.35
C SER A 96 -9.93 -8.22 -14.65
N GLN A 97 -8.66 -8.67 -14.57
CA GLN A 97 -7.94 -9.21 -15.71
C GLN A 97 -8.51 -10.55 -16.18
N VAL A 98 -8.99 -11.37 -15.24
CA VAL A 98 -9.57 -12.68 -15.53
C VAL A 98 -11.02 -12.56 -16.00
N SER A 99 -11.79 -11.65 -15.42
CA SER A 99 -13.23 -11.49 -15.69
C SER A 99 -13.55 -11.08 -17.15
N VAL A 100 -12.61 -10.51 -17.88
CA VAL A 100 -12.77 -10.14 -19.29
C VAL A 100 -12.53 -11.31 -20.24
N ILE A 101 -11.89 -12.39 -19.77
CA ILE A 101 -11.51 -13.53 -20.62
C ILE A 101 -12.71 -14.21 -21.30
N PRO A 102 -13.84 -14.49 -20.63
CA PRO A 102 -15.00 -15.10 -21.28
C PRO A 102 -15.49 -14.32 -22.51
N MET A 103 -15.50 -13.00 -22.42
CA MET A 103 -15.89 -12.13 -23.52
C MET A 103 -14.87 -12.14 -24.66
N ALA A 104 -13.57 -12.14 -24.32
CA ALA A 104 -12.49 -12.25 -25.30
C ALA A 104 -12.53 -13.61 -26.03
N MET A 105 -12.81 -14.71 -25.31
CA MET A 105 -12.98 -16.04 -25.90
C MET A 105 -14.13 -16.11 -26.88
N LYS A 106 -15.30 -15.52 -26.56
CA LYS A 106 -16.43 -15.44 -27.48
C LYS A 106 -16.05 -14.73 -28.78
N ALA A 107 -15.38 -13.57 -28.68
CA ALA A 107 -14.96 -12.79 -29.83
C ALA A 107 -13.92 -13.56 -30.68
N ALA A 108 -12.97 -14.22 -30.04
CA ALA A 108 -11.96 -15.03 -30.71
C ALA A 108 -12.58 -16.20 -31.46
N GLY A 109 -13.50 -16.94 -30.82
CA GLY A 109 -14.22 -18.05 -31.44
C GLY A 109 -15.08 -17.62 -32.63
N ALA A 110 -15.78 -16.47 -32.53
CA ALA A 110 -16.51 -15.89 -33.66
C ALA A 110 -15.55 -15.52 -34.83
N GLY A 111 -14.37 -14.98 -34.52
CA GLY A 111 -13.34 -14.72 -35.52
C GLY A 111 -12.86 -15.97 -36.26
N LEU A 112 -12.68 -17.08 -35.54
CA LEU A 112 -12.29 -18.38 -36.14
C LEU A 112 -13.36 -18.93 -37.07
N VAL A 113 -14.65 -18.82 -36.70
CA VAL A 113 -15.78 -19.21 -37.56
C VAL A 113 -15.87 -18.35 -38.81
N ASN A 114 -15.80 -17.00 -38.65
CA ASN A 114 -15.83 -16.07 -39.78
C ASN A 114 -14.63 -16.27 -40.73
N GLY A 115 -13.50 -16.71 -40.19
CA GLY A 115 -12.29 -17.07 -40.96
C GLY A 115 -12.39 -18.40 -41.68
N GLY A 116 -13.46 -19.19 -41.44
CA GLY A 116 -13.67 -20.52 -42.02
C GLY A 116 -12.79 -21.62 -41.42
N LEU A 117 -12.22 -21.37 -40.20
CA LEU A 117 -11.38 -22.32 -39.50
C LEU A 117 -12.16 -23.29 -38.60
N LEU A 118 -13.32 -22.88 -38.12
CA LEU A 118 -14.23 -23.69 -37.31
C LEU A 118 -15.64 -23.65 -37.87
N PRO A 119 -16.39 -24.74 -37.77
CA PRO A 119 -17.81 -24.79 -38.23
C PRO A 119 -18.75 -24.02 -37.29
N GLU A 120 -18.43 -23.97 -36.00
CA GLU A 120 -19.19 -23.28 -34.95
C GLU A 120 -18.25 -22.68 -33.90
N ASN A 121 -18.75 -21.70 -33.14
CA ASN A 121 -17.99 -21.06 -32.07
C ASN A 121 -18.08 -21.90 -30.78
N PRO A 122 -16.98 -22.58 -30.37
CA PRO A 122 -17.00 -23.43 -29.18
C PRO A 122 -17.15 -22.61 -27.88
N PHE A 123 -16.94 -21.29 -27.93
CA PHE A 123 -17.03 -20.38 -26.82
C PHE A 123 -18.31 -19.55 -26.77
N ALA A 124 -19.30 -19.86 -27.64
CA ALA A 124 -20.53 -19.06 -27.75
C ALA A 124 -21.27 -18.90 -26.41
N ASN A 125 -21.22 -19.92 -25.56
CA ASN A 125 -21.87 -19.96 -24.23
C ASN A 125 -20.90 -19.79 -23.07
N THR A 126 -19.66 -19.31 -23.30
CA THR A 126 -18.69 -19.03 -22.23
C THR A 126 -19.13 -17.79 -21.48
N ASP A 127 -19.53 -17.93 -20.24
CA ASP A 127 -20.12 -16.85 -19.42
C ASP A 127 -19.67 -16.85 -17.96
N ARG A 128 -18.90 -17.85 -17.56
CA ARG A 128 -18.40 -18.04 -16.19
C ARG A 128 -16.88 -18.13 -16.20
N TYR A 129 -16.29 -17.63 -15.14
CA TYR A 129 -14.86 -17.77 -14.88
C TYR A 129 -14.62 -18.13 -13.41
N SER A 130 -13.45 -18.66 -13.13
CA SER A 130 -12.94 -18.89 -11.79
C SER A 130 -11.43 -18.59 -11.76
N VAL A 131 -10.94 -18.15 -10.63
CA VAL A 131 -9.53 -17.89 -10.40
C VAL A 131 -9.20 -18.11 -8.94
N ASP A 132 -8.07 -18.75 -8.67
CA ASP A 132 -7.45 -18.76 -7.34
C ASP A 132 -6.47 -17.62 -7.28
N SER A 133 -6.77 -16.62 -6.45
CA SER A 133 -5.95 -15.44 -6.26
C SER A 133 -5.71 -15.12 -4.80
N TYR A 134 -4.50 -14.67 -4.51
CA TYR A 134 -4.04 -14.35 -3.17
C TYR A 134 -3.11 -13.15 -3.22
N MET A 135 -3.17 -12.29 -2.21
CA MET A 135 -2.25 -11.17 -2.05
C MET A 135 -1.91 -10.95 -0.58
N ARG A 136 -0.63 -10.83 -0.29
CA ARG A 136 -0.10 -10.38 1.00
C ARG A 136 0.86 -9.22 0.77
N GLY A 137 0.55 -8.08 1.38
CA GLY A 137 1.41 -6.92 1.41
C GLY A 137 1.88 -6.64 2.83
N LYS A 138 3.15 -6.31 2.99
CA LYS A 138 3.75 -5.85 4.24
C LYS A 138 4.47 -4.53 3.96
N GLN A 139 4.22 -3.52 4.78
CA GLN A 139 4.97 -2.26 4.73
C GLN A 139 5.29 -1.84 6.16
N MET A 140 6.57 -1.64 6.45
CA MET A 140 7.05 -1.16 7.74
C MET A 140 8.20 -0.17 7.55
N ILE A 141 8.14 0.93 8.28
CA ILE A 141 9.20 1.92 8.35
C ILE A 141 9.66 2.02 9.80
N PHE A 142 10.90 1.64 10.06
CA PHE A 142 11.52 1.72 11.37
C PHE A 142 12.33 3.01 11.45
N GLY A 143 12.16 3.79 12.51
CA GLY A 143 12.86 5.04 12.73
C GLY A 143 13.73 4.98 13.98
N VAL A 144 15.02 5.36 13.84
CA VAL A 144 15.91 5.66 14.95
C VAL A 144 16.19 7.15 14.94
N GLN A 145 15.75 7.87 15.96
CA GLN A 145 15.92 9.32 16.07
C GLN A 145 16.90 9.67 17.18
N LEU A 146 17.77 10.61 16.90
CA LEU A 146 18.66 11.25 17.89
C LEU A 146 18.55 12.77 17.75
N GLY A 147 18.60 13.49 18.87
CA GLY A 147 18.57 14.95 18.82
C GLY A 147 18.86 15.60 20.15
N ALA A 148 19.00 16.91 20.09
CA ALA A 148 19.26 17.77 21.22
C ALA A 148 18.23 18.91 21.28
N THR A 149 17.80 19.21 22.49
CA THR A 149 16.90 20.31 22.82
C THR A 149 17.66 21.30 23.69
N TYR A 150 17.47 22.58 23.42
CA TYR A 150 18.04 23.66 24.20
C TYR A 150 16.98 24.63 24.69
N LYS A 151 16.96 24.92 25.97
CA LYS A 151 16.07 25.90 26.59
C LYS A 151 16.68 27.29 26.41
N ILE A 152 16.09 28.11 25.54
CA ILE A 152 16.57 29.50 25.28
C ILE A 152 16.15 30.43 26.40
N THR A 153 14.90 30.27 26.88
CA THR A 153 14.32 31.02 28.00
C THR A 153 13.46 30.08 28.84
N ASP A 154 12.93 30.57 29.95
CA ASP A 154 12.03 29.78 30.81
C ASP A 154 10.72 29.39 30.14
N TYR A 155 10.42 29.96 28.98
CA TYR A 155 9.18 29.70 28.22
C TYR A 155 9.41 29.27 26.77
N LEU A 156 10.68 29.32 26.28
CA LEU A 156 10.99 28.97 24.87
C LEU A 156 12.16 27.99 24.81
N SER A 157 11.98 26.94 24.01
CA SER A 157 12.99 25.96 23.68
C SER A 157 13.01 25.63 22.21
N VAL A 158 14.14 25.09 21.72
CA VAL A 158 14.32 24.63 20.35
C VAL A 158 14.92 23.23 20.32
N PHE A 159 14.64 22.51 19.24
CA PHE A 159 15.15 21.16 19.00
C PHE A 159 15.79 21.08 17.62
N GLY A 160 16.88 20.32 17.55
CA GLY A 160 17.50 19.87 16.31
C GLY A 160 17.86 18.39 16.40
N GLY A 161 17.55 17.63 15.37
CA GLY A 161 17.81 16.20 15.35
C GLY A 161 17.74 15.56 13.98
N LEU A 162 18.07 14.28 13.95
CA LEU A 162 18.05 13.44 12.74
C LEU A 162 17.33 12.13 13.05
N ARG A 163 16.55 11.64 12.08
CA ARG A 163 15.97 10.30 12.12
C ARG A 163 16.47 9.49 10.94
N MET A 164 17.09 8.35 11.21
CA MET A 164 17.32 7.32 10.21
C MET A 164 16.06 6.49 10.07
N ASN A 165 15.52 6.41 8.86
CA ASN A 165 14.39 5.55 8.52
C ASN A 165 14.88 4.35 7.71
N TYR A 166 14.44 3.16 8.10
CA TYR A 166 14.66 1.91 7.38
C TYR A 166 13.32 1.36 6.91
N VAL A 167 13.17 1.19 5.60
CA VAL A 167 11.96 0.65 4.98
C VAL A 167 12.14 -0.84 4.74
N SER A 168 11.14 -1.62 5.13
CA SER A 168 11.02 -3.06 4.87
C SER A 168 9.63 -3.35 4.35
N ASN A 169 9.51 -3.50 3.04
CA ASN A 169 8.29 -3.91 2.36
C ASN A 169 8.39 -5.37 1.94
N GLY A 170 7.28 -6.04 1.76
CA GLY A 170 7.20 -7.39 1.19
C GLY A 170 5.89 -7.55 0.44
N TYR A 171 5.96 -8.19 -0.71
CA TYR A 171 4.82 -8.47 -1.58
C TYR A 171 4.87 -9.94 -1.97
N GLU A 172 3.80 -10.65 -1.69
CA GLU A 172 3.63 -12.06 -2.02
C GLU A 172 2.23 -12.26 -2.57
N GLY A 173 2.11 -13.00 -3.66
CA GLY A 173 0.80 -13.26 -4.23
C GLY A 173 0.84 -14.25 -5.37
N HIS A 174 -0.36 -14.66 -5.79
CA HIS A 174 -0.52 -15.47 -6.99
C HIS A 174 -1.86 -15.19 -7.66
N ILE A 175 -1.89 -15.47 -8.94
CA ILE A 175 -3.08 -15.65 -9.77
C ILE A 175 -2.87 -16.98 -10.47
N ARG A 176 -3.67 -17.97 -10.18
CA ARG A 176 -3.51 -19.32 -10.71
C ARG A 176 -4.84 -20.02 -10.95
N ASP A 177 -4.77 -21.16 -11.62
CA ASP A 177 -5.92 -21.97 -11.97
C ASP A 177 -7.04 -21.15 -12.60
N ILE A 178 -6.70 -20.37 -13.62
CA ILE A 178 -7.66 -19.55 -14.36
C ILE A 178 -8.54 -20.49 -15.18
N GLN A 179 -9.84 -20.47 -14.89
CA GLN A 179 -10.82 -21.32 -15.55
C GLN A 179 -11.94 -20.48 -16.20
N ALA A 180 -12.51 -20.99 -17.27
CA ALA A 180 -13.78 -20.54 -17.81
C ALA A 180 -14.62 -21.76 -18.27
N ASN A 181 -15.92 -21.57 -18.46
CA ASN A 181 -16.73 -22.65 -18.98
C ASN A 181 -16.62 -22.73 -20.51
N ILE A 182 -16.54 -23.97 -21.01
CA ILE A 182 -16.77 -24.33 -22.41
C ILE A 182 -17.97 -25.29 -22.41
N GLY A 183 -19.08 -24.83 -22.96
CA GLY A 183 -20.38 -25.45 -22.68
C GLY A 183 -20.69 -25.38 -21.19
N ASP A 184 -21.03 -26.53 -20.58
CA ASP A 184 -21.35 -26.62 -19.15
C ASP A 184 -20.14 -26.91 -18.23
N LYS A 185 -18.98 -27.18 -18.79
CA LYS A 185 -17.79 -27.60 -18.02
C LYS A 185 -16.83 -26.44 -17.79
N MET A 186 -16.41 -26.25 -16.55
CA MET A 186 -15.26 -25.40 -16.22
C MET A 186 -13.98 -26.12 -16.64
N VAL A 187 -13.11 -25.43 -17.36
CA VAL A 187 -11.83 -25.95 -17.86
C VAL A 187 -10.71 -25.00 -17.53
N ASN A 188 -9.52 -25.53 -17.24
CA ASN A 188 -8.32 -24.72 -17.07
C ASN A 188 -7.91 -24.12 -18.42
N LEU A 189 -7.81 -22.81 -18.49
CA LEU A 189 -7.63 -22.09 -19.75
C LEU A 189 -6.22 -22.22 -20.32
N ASN A 190 -5.19 -22.23 -19.47
CA ASN A 190 -3.82 -22.43 -19.95
C ASN A 190 -3.68 -23.75 -20.68
N GLN A 191 -4.13 -24.86 -20.08
CA GLN A 191 -4.09 -26.19 -20.67
C GLN A 191 -4.96 -26.27 -21.94
N THR A 192 -6.12 -25.67 -21.91
CA THR A 192 -7.06 -25.68 -23.04
C THR A 192 -6.50 -24.93 -24.24
N PHE A 193 -5.97 -23.73 -24.04
CA PHE A 193 -5.38 -22.97 -25.14
C PHE A 193 -4.09 -23.58 -25.65
N ALA A 194 -3.28 -24.20 -24.79
CA ALA A 194 -2.11 -24.96 -25.23
C ALA A 194 -2.50 -26.16 -26.13
N ALA A 195 -3.58 -26.86 -25.77
CA ALA A 195 -4.10 -27.94 -26.60
C ALA A 195 -4.64 -27.44 -27.96
N TYR A 196 -5.34 -26.31 -27.98
CA TYR A 196 -5.77 -25.70 -29.24
C TYR A 196 -4.58 -25.23 -30.10
N ALA A 197 -3.55 -24.66 -29.49
CA ALA A 197 -2.33 -24.28 -30.22
C ALA A 197 -1.68 -25.49 -30.90
N ASP A 198 -1.53 -26.60 -30.18
CA ASP A 198 -1.00 -27.85 -30.75
C ASP A 198 -1.89 -28.39 -31.89
N GLN A 199 -3.21 -28.37 -31.72
CA GLN A 199 -4.15 -28.81 -32.74
C GLN A 199 -4.06 -27.93 -34.02
N PHE A 200 -4.09 -26.61 -33.89
CA PHE A 200 -3.97 -25.68 -35.02
C PHE A 200 -2.62 -25.81 -35.71
N ASN A 201 -1.53 -26.03 -34.95
CA ASN A 201 -0.21 -26.25 -35.54
C ASN A 201 -0.17 -27.52 -36.40
N LYS A 202 -0.77 -28.63 -35.96
CA LYS A 202 -0.92 -29.85 -36.75
C LYS A 202 -1.73 -29.63 -38.02
N LEU A 203 -2.83 -28.87 -37.95
CA LEU A 203 -3.64 -28.50 -39.10
C LEU A 203 -2.88 -27.60 -40.09
N ALA A 204 -2.07 -26.67 -39.59
CA ALA A 204 -1.21 -25.82 -40.43
C ALA A 204 -0.23 -26.69 -41.24
N ALA A 205 0.48 -27.61 -40.57
CA ALA A 205 1.44 -28.51 -41.22
C ALA A 205 0.73 -29.44 -42.25
N ALA A 206 -0.46 -29.96 -41.94
CA ALA A 206 -1.22 -30.78 -42.86
C ALA A 206 -1.67 -29.99 -44.12
N ALA A 207 -2.08 -28.74 -43.94
CA ALA A 207 -2.48 -27.87 -45.05
C ALA A 207 -1.27 -27.52 -45.96
N GLU A 208 -0.08 -27.33 -45.41
CA GLU A 208 1.14 -27.14 -46.18
C GLU A 208 1.45 -28.38 -47.06
N VAL A 209 1.43 -29.57 -46.47
CA VAL A 209 1.62 -30.83 -47.18
C VAL A 209 0.57 -31.01 -48.30
N ALA A 210 -0.69 -30.59 -48.05
CA ALA A 210 -1.77 -30.66 -49.02
C ALA A 210 -1.73 -29.57 -50.12
N GLY A 211 -0.70 -28.70 -50.12
CA GLY A 211 -0.57 -27.63 -51.08
C GLY A 211 -1.61 -26.50 -50.93
N GLN A 212 -2.06 -26.26 -49.72
CA GLN A 212 -3.11 -25.26 -49.38
C GLN A 212 -2.46 -24.11 -48.54
N PRO A 213 -1.63 -23.24 -49.11
CA PRO A 213 -0.85 -22.23 -48.40
C PRO A 213 -1.71 -21.22 -47.66
N GLU A 214 -2.85 -20.83 -48.20
CA GLU A 214 -3.77 -19.90 -47.51
C GLU A 214 -4.42 -20.49 -46.28
N ALA A 215 -4.77 -21.77 -46.30
CA ALA A 215 -5.26 -22.47 -45.15
C ALA A 215 -4.17 -22.66 -44.08
N ALA A 216 -2.95 -23.03 -44.48
CA ALA A 216 -1.80 -23.15 -43.59
C ALA A 216 -1.52 -21.83 -42.88
N LYS A 217 -1.54 -20.68 -43.58
CA LYS A 217 -1.35 -19.35 -43.01
C LYS A 217 -2.44 -19.01 -41.96
N LYS A 218 -3.69 -19.34 -42.23
CA LYS A 218 -4.81 -19.09 -41.31
C LYS A 218 -4.65 -19.95 -40.04
N TYR A 219 -4.30 -21.22 -40.16
CA TYR A 219 -4.05 -22.09 -39.00
C TYR A 219 -2.83 -21.65 -38.20
N ALA A 220 -1.76 -21.19 -38.85
CA ALA A 220 -0.59 -20.63 -38.16
C ALA A 220 -0.95 -19.37 -37.33
N ALA A 221 -1.80 -18.49 -37.87
CA ALA A 221 -2.31 -17.34 -37.14
C ALA A 221 -3.17 -17.76 -35.92
N ALA A 222 -4.02 -18.79 -36.07
CA ALA A 222 -4.79 -19.34 -34.97
C ALA A 222 -3.90 -19.99 -33.90
N THR A 223 -2.81 -20.67 -34.31
CA THR A 223 -1.78 -21.22 -33.41
C THR A 223 -1.16 -20.10 -32.56
N ALA A 224 -0.73 -19.01 -33.23
CA ALA A 224 -0.10 -17.89 -32.53
C ALA A 224 -1.07 -17.25 -31.49
N MET A 225 -2.34 -17.06 -31.87
CA MET A 225 -3.38 -16.53 -30.98
C MET A 225 -3.63 -17.45 -29.79
N ALA A 226 -3.77 -18.77 -30.02
CA ALA A 226 -3.97 -19.73 -28.93
C ALA A 226 -2.76 -19.82 -27.99
N THR A 227 -1.54 -19.71 -28.54
CA THR A 227 -0.30 -19.66 -27.73
C THR A 227 -0.25 -18.41 -26.86
N ASP A 228 -0.66 -17.25 -27.40
CA ASP A 228 -0.72 -16.00 -26.64
C ASP A 228 -1.74 -16.10 -25.48
N TYR A 229 -2.94 -16.59 -25.74
CA TYR A 229 -3.93 -16.83 -24.69
C TYR A 229 -3.46 -17.86 -23.64
N ALA A 230 -2.76 -18.92 -24.03
CA ALA A 230 -2.15 -19.84 -23.10
C ALA A 230 -1.15 -19.10 -22.17
N GLY A 231 -0.29 -18.25 -22.75
CA GLY A 231 0.65 -17.43 -21.96
C GLY A 231 -0.03 -16.43 -21.02
N GLN A 232 -1.12 -15.80 -21.46
CA GLN A 232 -1.88 -14.86 -20.64
C GLN A 232 -2.59 -15.53 -19.47
N THR A 233 -3.03 -16.78 -19.64
CA THR A 233 -3.76 -17.56 -18.62
C THR A 233 -2.87 -18.49 -17.80
N GLN A 234 -1.56 -18.38 -17.96
CA GLN A 234 -0.58 -19.13 -17.16
C GLN A 234 -0.62 -18.65 -15.70
N ASP A 235 -0.36 -19.58 -14.79
CA ASP A 235 -0.17 -19.27 -13.38
C ASP A 235 0.95 -18.25 -13.21
N LYS A 236 0.70 -17.25 -12.33
CA LYS A 236 1.65 -16.19 -12.03
C LYS A 236 1.87 -16.08 -10.54
N TYR A 237 3.11 -15.99 -10.15
CA TYR A 237 3.54 -15.86 -8.77
C TYR A 237 4.39 -14.60 -8.60
N LEU A 238 4.27 -13.99 -7.43
CA LEU A 238 5.09 -12.87 -6.99
C LEU A 238 5.61 -13.16 -5.59
N ASP A 239 6.91 -12.99 -5.39
CA ASP A 239 7.56 -12.97 -4.08
C ASP A 239 8.74 -12.00 -4.14
N CYS A 240 8.54 -10.81 -3.55
CA CYS A 240 9.51 -9.73 -3.55
C CYS A 240 9.54 -9.02 -2.21
N ASP A 241 10.74 -8.90 -1.64
CA ASP A 241 11.01 -7.95 -0.57
C ASP A 241 11.60 -6.66 -1.16
N GLN A 242 11.34 -5.53 -0.49
CA GLN A 242 11.98 -4.26 -0.80
C GLN A 242 12.59 -3.68 0.45
N THR A 243 13.82 -3.21 0.37
CA THR A 243 14.50 -2.56 1.49
C THR A 243 15.17 -1.27 1.04
N GLY A 244 15.17 -0.29 1.92
CA GLY A 244 15.82 0.99 1.69
C GLY A 244 16.01 1.76 2.98
N TRP A 245 16.81 2.82 2.95
CA TRP A 245 17.00 3.68 4.10
C TRP A 245 17.21 5.13 3.67
N GLY A 246 16.92 6.04 4.58
CA GLY A 246 17.12 7.46 4.37
C GLY A 246 17.17 8.22 5.70
N VAL A 247 17.59 9.47 5.65
CA VAL A 247 17.72 10.32 6.83
C VAL A 247 16.78 11.52 6.73
N THR A 248 16.04 11.77 7.80
CA THR A 248 15.15 12.92 7.98
C THR A 248 15.76 13.89 8.95
N PRO A 249 16.17 15.09 8.55
CA PRO A 249 16.44 16.20 9.49
C PRO A 249 15.14 16.64 10.15
N ILE A 250 15.23 17.03 11.42
CA ILE A 250 14.06 17.43 12.22
C ILE A 250 14.44 18.68 13.01
N ILE A 251 13.58 19.69 12.96
CA ILE A 251 13.67 20.88 13.80
C ILE A 251 12.36 21.08 14.55
N GLY A 252 12.43 21.73 15.70
CA GLY A 252 11.25 22.02 16.48
C GLY A 252 11.44 23.21 17.40
N ALA A 253 10.34 23.77 17.86
CA ALA A 253 10.27 24.78 18.89
C ALA A 253 9.09 24.51 19.81
N ASP A 254 9.23 24.87 21.07
CA ASP A 254 8.17 24.74 22.06
C ASP A 254 8.11 26.01 22.90
N PHE A 255 6.89 26.49 23.10
CA PHE A 255 6.58 27.67 23.88
C PHE A 255 5.63 27.29 25.00
N LYS A 256 6.08 27.41 26.25
CA LYS A 256 5.34 27.09 27.45
C LYS A 256 5.20 28.32 28.35
N MET A 257 4.00 28.81 28.50
CA MET A 257 3.70 29.97 29.35
C MET A 257 2.43 29.74 30.16
N GLY A 258 2.57 29.73 31.49
CA GLY A 258 1.45 29.48 32.39
C GLY A 258 0.80 28.12 32.09
N LYS A 259 -0.49 28.16 31.75
CA LYS A 259 -1.27 26.97 31.42
C LYS A 259 -1.23 26.54 29.95
N TRP A 260 -0.54 27.29 29.10
CA TRP A 260 -0.44 27.05 27.67
C TRP A 260 0.91 26.40 27.32
N ASN A 261 0.85 25.42 26.42
CA ASN A 261 2.01 24.89 25.73
C ASN A 261 1.71 24.83 24.24
N VAL A 262 2.59 25.37 23.42
CA VAL A 262 2.50 25.38 21.95
C VAL A 262 3.76 24.79 21.38
N GLY A 263 3.65 23.66 20.68
CA GLY A 263 4.74 22.98 20.03
C GLY A 263 4.64 23.05 18.51
N VAL A 264 5.75 23.27 17.84
CA VAL A 264 5.87 23.19 16.38
C VAL A 264 7.06 22.31 16.04
N LYS A 265 6.87 21.38 15.12
CA LYS A 265 7.92 20.49 14.62
C LYS A 265 7.84 20.42 13.10
N TYR A 266 8.98 20.45 12.43
CA TYR A 266 9.09 20.21 11.01
C TYR A 266 10.08 19.08 10.75
N GLU A 267 9.60 18.05 10.05
CA GLU A 267 10.39 16.95 9.54
C GLU A 267 10.61 17.16 8.05
N PHE A 268 11.86 17.23 7.62
CA PHE A 268 12.19 17.41 6.21
C PHE A 268 11.89 16.16 5.41
N ASN A 269 11.73 16.31 4.10
CA ASN A 269 11.56 15.18 3.20
C ASN A 269 12.73 14.19 3.33
N THR A 270 12.39 12.90 3.49
CA THR A 270 13.37 11.83 3.46
C THR A 270 13.48 11.29 2.04
N LYS A 271 14.56 11.60 1.38
CA LYS A 271 14.87 10.98 0.08
C LYS A 271 15.41 9.59 0.31
N LEU A 272 14.72 8.60 -0.20
CA LEU A 272 15.17 7.22 -0.17
C LEU A 272 14.65 6.44 -1.39
N ASN A 273 15.38 5.41 -1.75
CA ASN A 273 14.96 4.42 -2.72
C ASN A 273 14.84 3.07 -2.01
N VAL A 274 13.97 2.22 -2.53
CA VAL A 274 13.88 0.81 -2.13
C VAL A 274 14.36 -0.06 -3.27
N GLU A 275 15.18 -1.05 -2.92
CA GLU A 275 15.72 -2.04 -3.85
C GLU A 275 14.86 -3.30 -3.81
N ASN A 276 14.51 -3.80 -5.01
CA ASN A 276 13.78 -5.05 -5.17
C ASN A 276 14.70 -6.25 -4.90
N LYS A 277 14.34 -7.06 -3.91
CA LYS A 277 14.92 -8.37 -3.62
C LYS A 277 13.94 -9.46 -4.02
N THR A 278 13.81 -9.65 -5.31
CA THR A 278 12.80 -10.51 -5.92
C THR A 278 13.27 -11.94 -5.97
N ARG A 279 12.46 -12.86 -5.46
CA ARG A 279 12.65 -14.32 -5.56
C ARG A 279 11.88 -14.90 -6.74
N VAL A 280 10.63 -14.44 -6.93
CA VAL A 280 9.76 -14.82 -8.05
C VAL A 280 9.02 -13.59 -8.53
N ASP A 281 8.96 -13.37 -9.83
CA ASP A 281 8.20 -12.26 -10.44
C ASP A 281 7.71 -12.64 -11.84
N ASP A 282 6.67 -13.44 -11.93
CA ASP A 282 5.99 -13.75 -13.19
C ASP A 282 5.17 -12.54 -13.71
N THR A 283 4.98 -11.52 -12.86
CA THR A 283 4.25 -10.30 -13.21
C THR A 283 5.10 -9.28 -13.96
N LYS A 284 6.44 -9.38 -13.87
CA LYS A 284 7.44 -8.45 -14.43
C LYS A 284 7.34 -7.02 -13.88
N LEU A 285 6.72 -6.86 -12.70
CA LEU A 285 6.54 -5.56 -12.04
C LEU A 285 7.68 -5.23 -11.07
N PHE A 286 8.38 -6.25 -10.57
CA PHE A 286 9.40 -6.14 -9.52
C PHE A 286 10.74 -6.73 -9.96
N ALA A 287 11.30 -6.25 -11.06
CA ALA A 287 12.57 -6.74 -11.57
C ALA A 287 13.67 -6.71 -10.49
N PRO A 288 14.46 -7.79 -10.30
CA PRO A 288 15.48 -7.88 -9.25
C PRO A 288 16.53 -6.76 -9.35
N GLY A 289 16.94 -6.21 -8.19
CA GLY A 289 17.99 -5.19 -8.11
C GLY A 289 17.56 -3.79 -8.57
N VAL A 290 16.32 -3.62 -9.05
CA VAL A 290 15.82 -2.30 -9.45
C VAL A 290 15.55 -1.46 -8.21
N ASN A 291 16.09 -0.24 -8.20
CA ASN A 291 15.83 0.78 -7.19
C ASN A 291 14.70 1.69 -7.63
N THR A 292 13.70 1.82 -6.79
CA THR A 292 12.56 2.72 -7.03
C THR A 292 12.44 3.78 -5.96
N PRO A 293 12.05 5.02 -6.31
CA PRO A 293 11.80 6.08 -5.34
C PRO A 293 10.71 5.67 -4.34
N HIS A 294 10.95 5.95 -3.07
CA HIS A 294 10.01 5.69 -1.97
C HIS A 294 10.18 6.76 -0.88
N ASP A 295 10.14 8.02 -1.29
CA ASP A 295 10.36 9.15 -0.39
C ASP A 295 9.31 9.18 0.73
N ILE A 296 9.73 9.66 1.91
CA ILE A 296 8.81 10.00 3.00
C ILE A 296 8.58 11.52 2.92
N PRO A 297 7.35 12.00 2.79
CA PRO A 297 7.05 13.42 2.66
C PRO A 297 7.50 14.21 3.89
N SER A 298 7.80 15.47 3.70
CA SER A 298 7.99 16.38 4.83
C SER A 298 6.68 16.56 5.60
N LEU A 299 6.81 16.79 6.90
CA LEU A 299 5.70 16.89 7.85
C LEU A 299 5.84 18.12 8.74
N LEU A 300 4.82 18.99 8.70
CA LEU A 300 4.62 20.03 9.69
C LEU A 300 3.66 19.51 10.77
N THR A 301 4.08 19.59 12.02
CA THR A 301 3.27 19.28 13.20
C THR A 301 3.12 20.56 14.03
N VAL A 302 1.88 20.92 14.36
CA VAL A 302 1.58 22.01 15.31
C VAL A 302 0.66 21.44 16.37
N GLY A 303 0.98 21.67 17.64
CA GLY A 303 0.18 21.24 18.77
C GLY A 303 -0.01 22.35 19.78
N VAL A 304 -1.20 22.46 20.33
CA VAL A 304 -1.52 23.37 21.42
C VAL A 304 -2.17 22.58 22.55
N SER A 305 -1.64 22.71 23.75
CA SER A 305 -2.17 22.10 24.97
C SER A 305 -2.50 23.19 25.99
N TYR A 306 -3.59 22.99 26.71
CA TYR A 306 -4.05 23.87 27.77
C TYR A 306 -4.37 23.08 29.04
N GLU A 307 -3.78 23.49 30.16
CA GLU A 307 -4.04 22.95 31.48
C GLU A 307 -5.33 23.57 32.06
N ILE A 308 -6.43 22.83 31.93
CA ILE A 308 -7.74 23.25 32.46
C ILE A 308 -7.68 23.26 34.00
N LEU A 309 -7.20 22.15 34.55
CA LEU A 309 -6.94 21.91 35.97
C LEU A 309 -5.54 21.30 36.13
N PRO A 310 -4.92 21.33 37.30
CA PRO A 310 -3.61 20.70 37.52
C PRO A 310 -3.55 19.19 37.14
N VAL A 311 -4.70 18.54 37.10
CA VAL A 311 -4.85 17.12 36.76
C VAL A 311 -5.55 16.87 35.41
N LEU A 312 -5.96 17.95 34.69
CA LEU A 312 -6.75 17.83 33.49
C LEU A 312 -6.21 18.73 32.38
N ARG A 313 -5.81 18.16 31.27
CA ARG A 313 -5.28 18.84 30.11
C ARG A 313 -6.13 18.56 28.86
N ALA A 314 -6.33 19.56 28.03
CA ALA A 314 -6.89 19.41 26.69
C ALA A 314 -5.85 19.79 25.65
N SER A 315 -5.84 19.13 24.52
CA SER A 315 -4.90 19.39 23.43
C SER A 315 -5.61 19.34 22.07
N VAL A 316 -5.12 20.16 21.15
CA VAL A 316 -5.47 20.11 19.73
C VAL A 316 -4.19 20.06 18.93
N GLY A 317 -4.23 19.35 17.81
CA GLY A 317 -3.08 19.18 16.93
C GLY A 317 -3.45 19.29 15.46
N TYR A 318 -2.48 19.66 14.69
CA TYR A 318 -2.56 19.71 13.23
C TYR A 318 -1.30 19.13 12.62
N HIS A 319 -1.47 18.21 11.67
CA HIS A 319 -0.41 17.68 10.83
C HIS A 319 -0.68 18.05 9.38
N HIS A 320 0.37 18.47 8.68
CA HIS A 320 0.34 18.68 7.24
C HIS A 320 1.48 17.91 6.59
N PHE A 321 1.13 16.92 5.76
CA PHE A 321 2.08 16.17 4.95
C PHE A 321 2.21 16.83 3.58
N PHE A 322 3.42 17.12 3.15
CA PHE A 322 3.73 17.71 1.85
C PHE A 322 3.89 16.59 0.79
N ASP A 323 2.85 15.79 0.61
CA ASP A 323 2.87 14.56 -0.21
C ASP A 323 3.26 14.82 -1.66
N THR A 324 2.90 15.99 -2.20
CA THR A 324 3.21 16.40 -3.59
C THR A 324 4.71 16.53 -3.86
N HIS A 325 5.54 16.64 -2.83
CA HIS A 325 6.99 16.76 -2.95
C HIS A 325 7.74 15.42 -2.78
N ALA A 326 7.04 14.35 -2.40
CA ALA A 326 7.61 13.02 -2.19
C ALA A 326 7.58 12.22 -3.49
N LYS A 327 8.71 11.72 -3.95
CA LYS A 327 8.80 10.85 -5.12
C LYS A 327 8.45 9.41 -4.74
N MET A 328 7.58 8.79 -5.51
CA MET A 328 7.21 7.37 -5.37
C MET A 328 7.34 6.67 -6.72
N ALA A 329 7.48 5.33 -6.67
CA ALA A 329 7.52 4.50 -7.87
C ALA A 329 6.24 4.67 -8.71
N ASP A 330 6.38 4.64 -10.02
CA ASP A 330 5.26 4.58 -10.94
C ASP A 330 4.45 3.29 -10.73
N ALA A 331 3.15 3.42 -10.79
CA ALA A 331 2.24 2.30 -10.81
C ALA A 331 1.89 1.94 -12.27
N THR A 332 1.80 0.66 -12.59
CA THR A 332 1.34 0.19 -13.89
C THR A 332 -0.14 -0.14 -13.80
N ASN A 333 -0.94 0.45 -14.69
CA ASN A 333 -2.32 0.01 -14.87
C ASN A 333 -2.29 -1.36 -15.56
N LEU A 334 -2.76 -2.38 -14.85
CA LEU A 334 -2.68 -3.77 -15.32
C LEU A 334 -3.61 -4.07 -16.50
N ILE A 335 -4.61 -3.20 -16.76
CA ILE A 335 -5.55 -3.34 -17.87
C ILE A 335 -5.01 -2.64 -19.13
N THR A 336 -4.53 -1.40 -18.98
CA THR A 336 -4.07 -0.58 -20.12
C THR A 336 -2.58 -0.72 -20.39
N GLY A 337 -1.80 -1.25 -19.44
CA GLY A 337 -0.34 -1.28 -19.49
C GLY A 337 0.32 0.10 -19.28
N GLU A 338 -0.47 1.15 -19.10
CA GLU A 338 0.03 2.50 -18.89
C GLU A 338 0.73 2.64 -17.54
N ARG A 339 1.90 3.27 -17.54
CA ARG A 339 2.63 3.60 -16.31
C ARG A 339 2.35 5.03 -15.92
N THR A 340 1.77 5.19 -14.74
CA THR A 340 1.49 6.51 -14.18
C THR A 340 2.10 6.60 -12.79
N GLY A 341 2.80 7.69 -12.50
CA GLY A 341 3.31 7.95 -11.15
C GLY A 341 2.15 8.12 -10.18
N LYS A 342 2.26 7.54 -8.98
CA LYS A 342 1.29 7.78 -7.89
C LYS A 342 1.08 9.26 -7.61
N GLN A 343 2.06 10.09 -7.90
CA GLN A 343 2.02 11.55 -7.79
C GLN A 343 0.93 12.20 -8.65
N HIS A 344 0.52 11.59 -9.76
CA HIS A 344 -0.56 12.10 -10.61
C HIS A 344 -1.94 12.03 -9.96
N PHE A 345 -2.08 11.24 -8.88
CA PHE A 345 -3.33 11.14 -8.12
C PHE A 345 -3.32 11.98 -6.84
N ILE A 346 -2.18 12.61 -6.50
CA ILE A 346 -2.01 13.43 -5.30
C ILE A 346 -1.84 14.87 -5.75
N ASP A 347 -2.88 15.67 -5.64
CA ASP A 347 -2.92 17.09 -6.05
C ASP A 347 -2.71 18.06 -4.88
N LYS A 348 -2.88 17.60 -3.63
CA LYS A 348 -2.72 18.36 -2.40
C LYS A 348 -1.99 17.53 -1.34
N GLY A 349 -1.45 18.19 -0.31
CA GLY A 349 -0.94 17.54 0.88
C GLY A 349 -2.07 16.97 1.76
N THR A 350 -1.77 15.91 2.49
CA THR A 350 -2.66 15.32 3.49
C THR A 350 -2.71 16.16 4.74
N ASN A 351 -3.91 16.34 5.30
CA ASN A 351 -4.13 17.10 6.53
C ASN A 351 -4.73 16.20 7.60
N GLU A 352 -4.22 16.30 8.82
CA GLU A 352 -4.76 15.63 9.98
C GLU A 352 -5.10 16.62 11.07
N TYR A 353 -6.27 16.46 11.65
CA TYR A 353 -6.78 17.26 12.76
C TYR A 353 -6.93 16.34 13.96
N LEU A 354 -6.33 16.73 15.08
CA LEU A 354 -6.30 15.94 16.30
C LEU A 354 -6.91 16.74 17.45
N ALA A 355 -7.62 16.06 18.35
CA ALA A 355 -8.06 16.62 19.61
C ALA A 355 -7.97 15.54 20.67
N GLY A 356 -7.61 15.93 21.90
CA GLY A 356 -7.48 14.99 23.00
C GLY A 356 -7.65 15.64 24.35
N ILE A 357 -7.95 14.81 25.32
CA ILE A 357 -8.05 15.15 26.73
C ILE A 357 -7.27 14.13 27.55
N GLU A 358 -6.60 14.58 28.58
CA GLU A 358 -5.74 13.80 29.44
C GLU A 358 -6.03 14.12 30.90
N TRP A 359 -6.24 13.10 31.70
CA TRP A 359 -6.61 13.21 33.10
C TRP A 359 -5.69 12.37 33.97
N ASP A 360 -4.98 13.03 34.88
CA ASP A 360 -4.19 12.40 35.93
C ASP A 360 -5.15 11.97 37.05
N VAL A 361 -5.59 10.71 37.01
CA VAL A 361 -6.54 10.13 37.98
C VAL A 361 -5.89 10.05 39.36
N CYS A 362 -4.60 9.72 39.41
CA CYS A 362 -3.79 9.70 40.62
C CYS A 362 -2.29 9.77 40.23
N LYS A 363 -1.40 9.80 41.24
CA LYS A 363 0.06 9.97 41.02
C LYS A 363 0.71 8.90 40.10
N TRP A 364 0.06 7.74 39.95
CA TRP A 364 0.58 6.60 39.18
C TRP A 364 -0.33 6.16 38.02
N ALA A 365 -1.47 6.84 37.82
CA ALA A 365 -2.41 6.48 36.77
C ALA A 365 -2.94 7.72 36.04
N GLN A 366 -2.83 7.68 34.71
CA GLN A 366 -3.33 8.68 33.79
C GLN A 366 -4.23 7.99 32.76
N ILE A 367 -5.32 8.65 32.40
CA ILE A 367 -6.24 8.21 31.33
C ILE A 367 -6.28 9.29 30.29
N SER A 368 -6.25 8.91 29.02
CA SER A 368 -6.44 9.84 27.92
C SER A 368 -7.47 9.32 26.92
N ALA A 369 -8.13 10.26 26.24
CA ALA A 369 -9.00 9.99 25.12
C ALA A 369 -8.76 11.02 24.03
N GLY A 370 -8.82 10.57 22.78
CA GLY A 370 -8.56 11.45 21.65
C GLY A 370 -9.27 11.00 20.37
N MET A 371 -9.33 11.93 19.43
CA MET A 371 -9.83 11.70 18.08
C MET A 371 -8.89 12.30 17.05
N GLN A 372 -8.83 11.69 15.92
CA GLN A 372 -8.10 12.15 14.74
C GLN A 372 -9.02 12.08 13.52
N ARG A 373 -8.95 13.10 12.68
CA ARG A 373 -9.55 13.10 11.35
C ARG A 373 -8.48 13.35 10.32
N THR A 374 -8.32 12.41 9.38
CA THR A 374 -7.40 12.53 8.25
C THR A 374 -8.17 12.91 6.99
N LYS A 375 -7.70 13.94 6.28
CA LYS A 375 -8.18 14.34 4.96
C LYS A 375 -7.03 14.16 3.97
N TYR A 376 -7.14 13.14 3.13
CA TYR A 376 -6.13 12.83 2.11
C TYR A 376 -6.11 13.87 1.00
N GLY A 377 -4.92 14.10 0.43
CA GLY A 377 -4.67 15.05 -0.66
C GLY A 377 -4.96 14.49 -2.05
N VAL A 378 -6.02 13.69 -2.18
CA VAL A 378 -6.49 13.09 -3.44
C VAL A 378 -7.87 13.64 -3.79
N GLU A 379 -8.29 13.47 -5.06
CA GLU A 379 -9.59 13.93 -5.53
C GLU A 379 -10.76 13.45 -4.65
N ASP A 380 -11.91 14.11 -4.73
CA ASP A 380 -13.09 13.95 -3.85
C ASP A 380 -13.69 12.52 -3.78
N SER A 381 -13.17 11.57 -4.57
CA SER A 381 -13.54 10.16 -4.52
C SER A 381 -13.05 9.41 -3.27
N TYR A 382 -12.09 9.98 -2.52
CA TYR A 382 -11.54 9.37 -1.30
C TYR A 382 -12.14 9.99 -0.06
N GLN A 383 -12.71 9.13 0.78
CA GLN A 383 -13.29 9.55 2.06
C GLN A 383 -12.19 9.87 3.09
N SER A 384 -12.49 10.83 3.97
CA SER A 384 -11.64 11.11 5.12
C SER A 384 -11.88 10.06 6.21
N ASP A 385 -10.78 9.54 6.78
CA ASP A 385 -10.84 8.63 7.93
C ASP A 385 -11.00 9.40 9.24
N MET A 386 -11.73 8.80 10.18
CA MET A 386 -11.85 9.27 11.55
C MET A 386 -11.45 8.15 12.50
N SER A 387 -10.52 8.43 13.40
CA SER A 387 -10.01 7.50 14.40
C SER A 387 -10.27 8.03 15.80
N PHE A 388 -10.58 7.12 16.71
CA PHE A 388 -10.74 7.39 18.13
C PHE A 388 -9.75 6.53 18.92
N ALA A 389 -9.15 7.08 19.96
CA ALA A 389 -8.24 6.37 20.82
C ALA A 389 -8.56 6.66 22.30
N VAL A 390 -8.42 5.65 23.12
CA VAL A 390 -8.46 5.74 24.59
C VAL A 390 -7.24 5.01 25.13
N SER A 391 -6.53 5.60 26.04
CA SER A 391 -5.34 5.02 26.68
C SER A 391 -5.27 5.32 28.17
#